data_cbd5585b9fec78e985d0aa7e7eeb65b9
#
_entry.id   cbd5585b9fec78e985d0aa7e7eeb65b9
#
_cell.length_a   1.000
_cell.length_b   1.000
_cell.length_c   1.000
_cell.angle_alpha   90.00
_cell.angle_beta   90.00
_cell.angle_gamma   90.00
#
_symmetry.space_group_name_H-M   'P 1'
#
loop_
_entity.id
_entity.type
_entity.pdbx_description
1 polymer ?
#
loop_
_entity_poly.entity_id
_entity_poly.type
_entity_poly.pdbx_seq_one_letter_code
_entity_poly.pdbx_strand_id
1 'polypeptide(L)'
;MEFMENNENQRQKAAASRFSIVQGDITTFAVDAIANAANTSLLGGGGVDGAIHRAAGPELLAECRTLGGCATGQAKLTGGYRLPARFVLHTPGPVWNGGGDGEEALLKSCYESCLKLAAENGCKTVAFPSISTGIYGFPLEKAAPIAVGTILRFLEDHQDME
;
A
#
# COMPACT_ATOMS: atom_id res chain seq x y z
N MET A 1 -21.94 -15.75 -24.12
CA MET A 1 -21.05 -14.58 -24.21
C MET A 1 -21.58 -13.40 -23.43
N GLU A 2 -22.82 -12.97 -23.60
CA GLU A 2 -23.43 -11.87 -22.82
C GLU A 2 -23.41 -12.11 -21.30
N PHE A 3 -23.48 -13.36 -20.85
CA PHE A 3 -23.53 -13.71 -19.43
C PHE A 3 -22.15 -13.53 -18.74
N MET A 4 -21.06 -13.72 -19.46
CA MET A 4 -19.70 -13.54 -18.93
C MET A 4 -19.31 -12.06 -18.90
N GLU A 5 -19.69 -11.28 -19.89
CA GLU A 5 -19.50 -9.82 -19.92
C GLU A 5 -20.28 -9.12 -18.80
N ASN A 6 -21.50 -9.57 -18.51
CA ASN A 6 -22.31 -9.03 -17.43
C ASN A 6 -21.71 -9.31 -16.04
N ASN A 7 -21.13 -10.49 -15.83
CA ASN A 7 -20.50 -10.86 -14.56
C ASN A 7 -19.20 -10.05 -14.32
N GLU A 8 -18.41 -9.87 -15.38
CA GLU A 8 -17.18 -9.07 -15.31
C GLU A 8 -17.49 -7.59 -15.01
N ASN A 9 -18.48 -7.02 -15.70
CA ASN A 9 -18.96 -5.67 -15.46
C ASN A 9 -19.48 -5.47 -14.01
N GLN A 10 -20.19 -6.46 -13.48
CA GLN A 10 -20.67 -6.41 -12.09
C GLN A 10 -19.54 -6.47 -11.07
N ARG A 11 -18.51 -7.30 -11.32
CA ARG A 11 -17.32 -7.37 -10.46
C ARG A 11 -16.55 -6.06 -10.45
N GLN A 12 -16.37 -5.43 -11.62
CA GLN A 12 -15.71 -4.13 -11.73
C GLN A 12 -16.46 -3.04 -11.00
N LYS A 13 -17.78 -2.99 -11.12
CA LYS A 13 -18.64 -2.01 -10.40
C LYS A 13 -18.59 -2.25 -8.89
N ALA A 14 -18.65 -3.49 -8.43
CA ALA A 14 -18.55 -3.83 -7.03
C ALA A 14 -17.19 -3.46 -6.45
N ALA A 15 -16.10 -3.70 -7.19
CA ALA A 15 -14.76 -3.28 -6.79
C ALA A 15 -14.65 -1.76 -6.68
N ALA A 16 -15.14 -1.03 -7.68
CA ALA A 16 -15.12 0.43 -7.70
C ALA A 16 -15.91 1.04 -6.53
N SER A 17 -17.00 0.42 -6.10
CA SER A 17 -17.80 0.89 -4.96
C SER A 17 -17.08 0.77 -3.61
N ARG A 18 -16.07 -0.09 -3.50
CA ARG A 18 -15.27 -0.30 -2.29
C ARG A 18 -13.95 0.49 -2.30
N PHE A 19 -13.68 1.23 -3.35
CA PHE A 19 -12.48 2.05 -3.51
C PHE A 19 -12.84 3.52 -3.42
N SER A 20 -12.07 4.29 -2.66
CA SER A 20 -12.23 5.74 -2.60
C SER A 20 -10.86 6.43 -2.53
N ILE A 21 -10.79 7.62 -3.09
CA ILE A 21 -9.62 8.50 -2.98
C ILE A 21 -10.00 9.61 -2.01
N VAL A 22 -9.24 9.72 -0.93
CA VAL A 22 -9.49 10.69 0.13
C VAL A 22 -8.27 11.58 0.35
N GLN A 23 -8.50 12.82 0.72
CA GLN A 23 -7.44 13.71 1.18
C GLN A 23 -7.43 13.71 2.70
N GLY A 24 -6.28 13.45 3.30
CA GLY A 24 -6.16 13.42 4.75
C GLY A 24 -4.82 12.88 5.22
N ASP A 25 -4.68 12.77 6.52
CA ASP A 25 -3.51 12.22 7.19
C ASP A 25 -3.72 10.73 7.44
N ILE A 26 -2.93 9.89 6.76
CA ILE A 26 -3.07 8.43 6.84
C ILE A 26 -2.86 7.89 8.27
N THR A 27 -2.11 8.61 9.12
CA THR A 27 -1.86 8.21 10.51
C THR A 27 -3.09 8.31 11.40
N THR A 28 -4.16 8.96 10.92
CA THR A 28 -5.42 9.13 11.66
C THR A 28 -6.50 8.14 11.25
N PHE A 29 -6.25 7.31 10.26
CA PHE A 29 -7.27 6.41 9.71
C PHE A 29 -7.42 5.15 10.56
N ALA A 30 -8.66 4.91 11.03
CA ALA A 30 -9.02 3.73 11.82
C ALA A 30 -9.40 2.56 10.88
N VAL A 31 -8.43 2.09 10.12
CA VAL A 31 -8.56 0.94 9.21
C VAL A 31 -7.80 -0.25 9.77
N ASP A 32 -7.96 -1.43 9.18
CA ASP A 32 -7.22 -2.61 9.63
C ASP A 32 -5.71 -2.46 9.39
N ALA A 33 -5.32 -1.93 8.24
CA ALA A 33 -3.91 -1.69 7.93
C ALA A 33 -3.71 -0.40 7.14
N ILE A 34 -2.63 0.29 7.43
CA ILE A 34 -2.11 1.37 6.57
C ILE A 34 -0.81 0.91 5.93
N ALA A 35 -0.60 1.28 4.67
CA ALA A 35 0.67 1.06 4.01
C ALA A 35 1.63 2.21 4.30
N ASN A 36 2.90 1.87 4.46
CA ASN A 36 3.99 2.82 4.66
C ASN A 36 4.92 2.77 3.44
N ALA A 37 5.15 3.92 2.82
CA ALA A 37 6.17 4.07 1.79
C ALA A 37 7.55 4.13 2.49
N ALA A 38 8.11 2.97 2.74
CA ALA A 38 9.34 2.80 3.50
C ALA A 38 10.59 2.86 2.59
N ASN A 39 11.75 2.91 3.21
CA ASN A 39 13.00 2.56 2.52
C ASN A 39 13.35 1.09 2.77
N THR A 40 14.37 0.59 2.08
CA THR A 40 14.73 -0.83 2.16
C THR A 40 15.27 -1.27 3.52
N SER A 41 15.73 -0.33 4.35
CA SER A 41 16.17 -0.63 5.71
C SER A 41 15.02 -0.84 6.70
N LEU A 42 13.86 -0.27 6.43
CA LEU A 42 12.69 -0.19 7.32
C LEU A 42 12.96 0.55 8.63
N LEU A 43 14.00 1.35 8.70
CA LEU A 43 14.43 2.02 9.95
C LEU A 43 13.96 3.47 10.07
N GLY A 44 12.93 3.83 9.33
CA GLY A 44 12.38 5.19 9.34
C GLY A 44 13.00 6.09 8.30
N GLY A 45 12.46 7.27 8.16
CA GLY A 45 12.90 8.26 7.18
C GLY A 45 12.03 9.50 7.24
N GLY A 46 11.99 10.25 6.14
CA GLY A 46 11.16 11.45 6.01
C GLY A 46 9.77 11.15 5.45
N GLY A 47 9.01 12.20 5.17
CA GLY A 47 7.69 12.11 4.56
C GLY A 47 6.71 11.27 5.38
N VAL A 48 5.91 10.44 4.69
CA VAL A 48 4.91 9.59 5.35
C VAL A 48 5.55 8.57 6.29
N ASP A 49 6.71 8.04 5.94
CA ASP A 49 7.46 7.10 6.80
C ASP A 49 7.77 7.73 8.17
N GLY A 50 8.31 8.92 8.17
CA GLY A 50 8.58 9.66 9.41
C GLY A 50 7.30 9.98 10.19
N ALA A 51 6.23 10.37 9.52
CA ALA A 51 4.95 10.66 10.16
C ALA A 51 4.36 9.41 10.83
N ILE A 52 4.42 8.26 10.16
CA ILE A 52 3.92 6.98 10.70
C ILE A 52 4.74 6.58 11.94
N HIS A 53 6.06 6.66 11.88
CA HIS A 53 6.91 6.34 13.02
C HIS A 53 6.66 7.27 14.22
N ARG A 54 6.48 8.57 13.99
CA ARG A 54 6.15 9.51 15.07
C ARG A 54 4.81 9.20 15.72
N ALA A 55 3.79 8.92 14.91
CA ALA A 55 2.44 8.64 15.41
C ALA A 55 2.35 7.29 16.12
N ALA A 56 3.06 6.27 15.61
CA ALA A 56 3.07 4.93 16.19
C ALA A 56 3.83 4.84 17.52
N GLY A 57 4.83 5.68 17.70
CA GLY A 57 5.73 5.61 18.86
C GLY A 57 6.95 4.72 18.60
N PRO A 58 7.88 4.64 19.59
CA PRO A 58 9.18 3.99 19.40
C PRO A 58 9.12 2.47 19.23
N GLU A 59 8.03 1.84 19.64
CA GLU A 59 7.84 0.40 19.53
C GLU A 59 7.79 -0.07 18.07
N LEU A 60 7.30 0.78 17.16
CA LEU A 60 7.28 0.45 15.72
C LEU A 60 8.70 0.27 15.19
N LEU A 61 9.60 1.19 15.49
CA LEU A 61 11.00 1.08 15.07
C LEU A 61 11.66 -0.17 15.69
N ALA A 62 11.35 -0.46 16.95
CA ALA A 62 11.88 -1.65 17.62
C ALA A 62 11.47 -2.93 16.90
N GLU A 63 10.22 -3.05 16.47
CA GLU A 63 9.77 -4.20 15.67
C GLU A 63 10.42 -4.21 14.29
N CYS A 64 10.49 -3.07 13.59
CA CYS A 64 11.11 -2.96 12.27
C CYS A 64 12.56 -3.44 12.27
N ARG A 65 13.31 -3.17 13.34
CA ARG A 65 14.71 -3.64 13.47
C ARG A 65 14.83 -5.14 13.44
N THR A 66 13.82 -5.89 13.85
CA THR A 66 13.83 -7.36 13.85
C THR A 66 13.59 -7.95 12.46
N LEU A 67 13.15 -7.15 11.49
CA LEU A 67 12.73 -7.64 10.18
C LEU A 67 13.90 -7.79 9.19
N GLY A 68 15.03 -7.13 9.44
CA GLY A 68 16.20 -7.24 8.57
C GLY A 68 16.04 -6.56 7.20
N GLY A 69 15.24 -5.48 7.14
CA GLY A 69 14.98 -4.78 5.89
C GLY A 69 13.90 -5.43 5.03
N CYS A 70 13.67 -4.86 3.86
CA CYS A 70 12.69 -5.33 2.89
C CYS A 70 13.12 -4.91 1.49
N ALA A 71 13.06 -5.80 0.52
CA ALA A 71 13.42 -5.50 -0.86
C ALA A 71 12.37 -4.60 -1.52
N THR A 72 12.82 -3.75 -2.44
CA THR A 72 11.93 -2.91 -3.24
C THR A 72 10.86 -3.76 -3.93
N GLY A 73 9.62 -3.35 -3.86
CA GLY A 73 8.48 -4.07 -4.45
C GLY A 73 7.87 -5.15 -3.55
N GLN A 74 8.51 -5.49 -2.44
CA GLN A 74 7.99 -6.42 -1.45
C GLN A 74 7.35 -5.68 -0.28
N ALA A 75 6.74 -6.39 0.66
CA ALA A 75 6.12 -5.79 1.84
C ALA A 75 6.33 -6.67 3.08
N LYS A 76 6.41 -6.03 4.24
CA LYS A 76 6.45 -6.69 5.56
C LYS A 76 5.45 -6.02 6.49
N LEU A 77 4.85 -6.80 7.37
CA LEU A 77 3.81 -6.35 8.28
C LEU A 77 4.36 -6.18 9.69
N THR A 78 3.95 -5.11 10.34
CA THR A 78 4.15 -4.89 11.79
C THR A 78 2.83 -4.52 12.46
N GLY A 79 2.81 -4.49 13.78
CA GLY A 79 1.72 -3.88 14.53
C GLY A 79 1.65 -2.36 14.32
N GLY A 80 0.50 -1.78 14.61
CA GLY A 80 0.29 -0.33 14.49
C GLY A 80 0.64 0.47 15.76
N TYR A 81 0.77 -0.21 16.89
CA TYR A 81 1.09 0.40 18.20
C TYR A 81 0.12 1.52 18.56
N ARG A 82 0.57 2.79 18.64
CA ARG A 82 -0.29 3.93 18.98
C ARG A 82 -1.13 4.45 17.83
N LEU A 83 -0.95 3.91 16.63
CA LEU A 83 -1.82 4.25 15.49
C LEU A 83 -3.23 3.69 15.69
N PRO A 84 -4.29 4.34 15.17
CA PRO A 84 -5.62 3.73 15.14
C PRO A 84 -5.68 2.51 14.24
N ALA A 85 -4.83 2.40 13.22
CA ALA A 85 -4.70 1.19 12.40
C ALA A 85 -4.07 0.05 13.20
N ARG A 86 -4.58 -1.18 12.99
CA ARG A 86 -4.06 -2.37 13.68
C ARG A 86 -2.67 -2.78 13.21
N PHE A 87 -2.41 -2.63 11.92
CA PHE A 87 -1.17 -3.06 11.27
C PHE A 87 -0.60 -1.96 10.39
N VAL A 88 0.71 -2.04 10.16
CA VAL A 88 1.42 -1.26 9.14
C VAL A 88 2.03 -2.22 8.13
N LEU A 89 1.80 -1.95 6.86
CA LEU A 89 2.36 -2.68 5.73
C LEU A 89 3.51 -1.86 5.16
N HIS A 90 4.73 -2.26 5.45
CA HIS A 90 5.93 -1.53 5.01
C HIS A 90 6.34 -2.02 3.63
N THR A 91 6.37 -1.13 2.65
CA THR A 91 6.79 -1.46 1.29
C THR A 91 7.76 -0.41 0.76
N PRO A 92 8.99 -0.80 0.41
CA PRO A 92 9.93 0.11 -0.25
C PRO A 92 9.54 0.27 -1.72
N GLY A 93 9.15 1.49 -2.09
CA GLY A 93 8.87 1.82 -3.48
C GLY A 93 10.14 2.08 -4.27
N PRO A 94 10.07 1.99 -5.62
CA PRO A 94 11.21 2.29 -6.47
C PRO A 94 11.50 3.78 -6.53
N VAL A 95 12.78 4.13 -6.65
CA VAL A 95 13.22 5.46 -7.04
C VAL A 95 13.03 5.60 -8.56
N TRP A 96 12.48 6.73 -9.01
CA TRP A 96 12.29 6.95 -10.42
C TRP A 96 13.60 7.33 -11.11
N ASN A 97 14.02 6.52 -12.08
CA ASN A 97 15.24 6.71 -12.88
C ASN A 97 14.93 6.78 -14.39
N GLY A 98 13.79 7.35 -14.76
CA GLY A 98 13.40 7.52 -16.15
C GLY A 98 12.53 6.41 -16.74
N GLY A 99 12.23 5.37 -15.98
CA GLY A 99 11.33 4.28 -16.39
C GLY A 99 12.01 3.10 -17.06
N GLY A 100 13.35 3.11 -17.18
CA GLY A 100 14.11 2.04 -17.84
C GLY A 100 14.54 0.90 -16.90
N ASP A 101 14.37 1.05 -15.59
CA ASP A 101 14.85 0.09 -14.57
C ASP A 101 13.72 -0.77 -13.99
N GLY A 102 12.59 -0.91 -14.68
CA GLY A 102 11.45 -1.71 -14.20
C GLY A 102 10.65 -1.05 -13.09
N GLU A 103 10.72 0.27 -12.94
CA GLU A 103 10.08 1.01 -11.85
C GLU A 103 8.56 0.84 -11.85
N GLU A 104 7.91 0.83 -13.01
CA GLU A 104 6.46 0.62 -13.09
C GLU A 104 6.04 -0.75 -12.56
N ALA A 105 6.77 -1.81 -12.93
CA ALA A 105 6.52 -3.15 -12.43
C ALA A 105 6.78 -3.26 -10.92
N LEU A 106 7.82 -2.59 -10.42
CA LEU A 106 8.14 -2.55 -9.00
C LEU A 106 7.07 -1.79 -8.19
N LEU A 107 6.57 -0.67 -8.71
CA LEU A 107 5.49 0.05 -8.05
C LEU A 107 4.22 -0.79 -7.96
N LYS A 108 3.84 -1.45 -9.05
CA LYS A 108 2.73 -2.38 -9.06
C LYS A 108 2.91 -3.48 -8.01
N SER A 109 4.11 -4.05 -7.93
CA SER A 109 4.47 -5.08 -6.95
C SER A 109 4.32 -4.58 -5.51
N CYS A 110 4.63 -3.31 -5.22
CA CYS A 110 4.41 -2.73 -3.89
C CYS A 110 2.94 -2.84 -3.48
N TYR A 111 2.03 -2.42 -4.33
CA TYR A 111 0.60 -2.47 -4.05
C TYR A 111 0.10 -3.91 -3.93
N GLU A 112 0.49 -4.78 -4.85
CA GLU A 112 0.12 -6.21 -4.81
C GLU A 112 0.63 -6.90 -3.54
N SER A 113 1.89 -6.68 -3.18
CA SER A 113 2.50 -7.28 -1.99
C SER A 113 1.80 -6.84 -0.71
N CYS A 114 1.47 -5.55 -0.59
CA CYS A 114 0.72 -5.03 0.55
C CYS A 114 -0.67 -5.64 0.64
N LEU A 115 -1.41 -5.68 -0.45
CA LEU A 115 -2.78 -6.21 -0.48
C LEU A 115 -2.81 -7.70 -0.15
N LYS A 116 -1.90 -8.47 -0.73
CA LYS A 116 -1.76 -9.89 -0.45
C LYS A 116 -1.47 -10.14 1.03
N LEU A 117 -0.52 -9.41 1.58
CA LEU A 117 -0.14 -9.52 2.98
C LEU A 117 -1.29 -9.12 3.92
N ALA A 118 -2.03 -8.07 3.58
CA ALA A 118 -3.23 -7.66 4.30
C ALA A 118 -4.29 -8.76 4.31
N ALA A 119 -4.59 -9.35 3.15
CA ALA A 119 -5.55 -10.43 3.03
C ALA A 119 -5.13 -11.67 3.84
N GLU A 120 -3.86 -12.03 3.80
CA GLU A 120 -3.30 -13.15 4.58
C GLU A 120 -3.44 -12.94 6.10
N ASN A 121 -3.52 -11.70 6.55
CA ASN A 121 -3.67 -11.33 7.97
C ASN A 121 -5.10 -10.93 8.34
N GLY A 122 -6.08 -11.25 7.53
CA GLY A 122 -7.48 -11.01 7.81
C GLY A 122 -7.92 -9.56 7.75
N CYS A 123 -7.14 -8.68 7.13
CA CYS A 123 -7.51 -7.28 6.98
C CYS A 123 -8.61 -7.12 5.92
N LYS A 124 -9.63 -6.34 6.26
CA LYS A 124 -10.73 -6.01 5.34
C LYS A 124 -10.61 -4.59 4.79
N THR A 125 -9.97 -3.70 5.53
CA THR A 125 -9.80 -2.29 5.14
C THR A 125 -8.32 -1.93 5.13
N VAL A 126 -7.88 -1.29 4.05
CA VAL A 126 -6.48 -0.88 3.86
C VAL A 126 -6.45 0.53 3.29
N ALA A 127 -5.59 1.38 3.83
CA ALA A 127 -5.32 2.70 3.28
C ALA A 127 -3.88 2.77 2.75
N PHE A 128 -3.72 3.39 1.60
CA PHE A 128 -2.42 3.58 0.95
C PHE A 128 -2.07 5.06 0.81
N PRO A 129 -0.80 5.42 1.02
CA PRO A 129 -0.27 6.70 0.54
C PRO A 129 0.04 6.58 -0.96
N SER A 130 0.41 7.69 -1.59
CA SER A 130 0.94 7.67 -2.95
C SER A 130 2.40 7.23 -2.93
N ILE A 131 2.66 5.96 -3.16
CA ILE A 131 3.98 5.36 -3.06
C ILE A 131 4.91 5.91 -4.15
N SER A 132 6.15 6.24 -3.79
CA SER A 132 7.24 6.72 -4.67
C SER A 132 7.05 8.09 -5.30
N THR A 133 5.93 8.78 -5.11
CA THR A 133 5.65 10.06 -5.79
C THR A 133 6.22 11.29 -5.07
N GLY A 134 6.76 11.12 -3.87
CA GLY A 134 7.44 12.18 -3.12
C GLY A 134 8.91 12.31 -3.55
N ILE A 135 9.84 12.13 -2.60
CA ILE A 135 11.29 12.27 -2.83
C ILE A 135 11.81 11.34 -3.94
N TYR A 136 11.21 10.15 -4.09
CA TYR A 136 11.61 9.19 -5.12
C TYR A 136 11.24 9.62 -6.54
N GLY A 137 10.44 10.66 -6.70
CA GLY A 137 10.21 11.36 -7.96
C GLY A 137 9.43 10.60 -9.02
N PHE A 138 8.72 9.54 -8.67
CA PHE A 138 7.88 8.82 -9.62
C PHE A 138 6.78 9.76 -10.14
N PRO A 139 6.64 9.95 -11.48
CA PRO A 139 5.63 10.85 -12.02
C PRO A 139 4.23 10.42 -11.61
N LEU A 140 3.46 11.37 -11.05
CA LEU A 140 2.13 11.09 -10.54
C LEU A 140 1.17 10.58 -11.63
N GLU A 141 1.27 11.13 -12.84
CA GLU A 141 0.45 10.71 -13.98
C GLU A 141 0.70 9.25 -14.41
N LYS A 142 1.84 8.68 -14.03
CA LYS A 142 2.17 7.26 -14.25
C LYS A 142 1.85 6.41 -13.01
N ALA A 143 2.10 6.95 -11.83
CA ALA A 143 1.91 6.23 -10.57
C ALA A 143 0.43 6.01 -10.25
N ALA A 144 -0.42 7.01 -10.46
CA ALA A 144 -1.83 6.92 -10.11
C ALA A 144 -2.59 5.81 -10.86
N PRO A 145 -2.45 5.65 -12.19
CA PRO A 145 -3.06 4.52 -12.89
C PRO A 145 -2.58 3.16 -12.40
N ILE A 146 -1.31 3.04 -12.04
CA ILE A 146 -0.74 1.78 -11.50
C ILE A 146 -1.39 1.45 -10.16
N ALA A 147 -1.45 2.41 -9.24
CA ALA A 147 -2.06 2.23 -7.93
C ALA A 147 -3.54 1.87 -8.04
N VAL A 148 -4.31 2.67 -8.74
CA VAL A 148 -5.76 2.47 -8.90
C VAL A 148 -6.05 1.16 -9.62
N GLY A 149 -5.39 0.88 -10.73
CA GLY A 149 -5.57 -0.35 -11.50
C GLY A 149 -5.23 -1.60 -10.71
N THR A 150 -4.15 -1.57 -9.93
CA THR A 150 -3.73 -2.71 -9.12
C THR A 150 -4.73 -2.98 -7.97
N ILE A 151 -5.15 -1.92 -7.27
CA ILE A 151 -6.11 -2.04 -6.17
C ILE A 151 -7.46 -2.56 -6.68
N LEU A 152 -7.99 -1.99 -7.75
CA LEU A 152 -9.27 -2.40 -8.29
C LEU A 152 -9.26 -3.85 -8.77
N ARG A 153 -8.19 -4.28 -9.43
CA ARG A 153 -8.05 -5.67 -9.88
C ARG A 153 -7.99 -6.63 -8.70
N PHE A 154 -7.28 -6.26 -7.64
CA PHE A 154 -7.23 -7.07 -6.43
C PHE A 154 -8.62 -7.21 -5.78
N LEU A 155 -9.38 -6.12 -5.71
CA LEU A 155 -10.73 -6.12 -5.16
C LEU A 155 -11.70 -6.98 -5.97
N GLU A 156 -11.53 -7.05 -7.29
CA GLU A 156 -12.35 -7.94 -8.14
C GLU A 156 -12.17 -9.42 -7.75
N ASP A 157 -10.95 -9.81 -7.37
CA ASP A 157 -10.59 -11.18 -7.01
C ASP A 157 -10.78 -11.48 -5.52
N HIS A 158 -11.00 -10.46 -4.68
CA HIS A 158 -11.12 -10.56 -3.23
C HIS A 158 -12.38 -9.82 -2.75
N GLN A 159 -13.53 -10.47 -2.85
CA GLN A 159 -14.84 -9.86 -2.57
C GLN A 159 -15.11 -9.66 -1.07
N ASP A 160 -14.34 -10.27 -0.21
CA ASP A 160 -14.42 -10.14 1.25
C ASP A 160 -13.69 -8.89 1.78
N MET A 161 -12.92 -8.20 0.96
CA MET A 161 -12.27 -6.94 1.31
C MET A 161 -13.21 -5.75 1.11
N GLU A 162 -13.20 -4.82 2.05
CA GLU A 162 -14.07 -3.63 2.08
C GLU A 162 -13.39 -2.37 1.54
#